data_320a67c84064f723e26b20834a046295
#
_entry.id   320a67c84064f723e26b20834a046295
#
_cell.length_a   1.000
_cell.length_b   1.000
_cell.length_c   1.000
_cell.angle_alpha   90.00
_cell.angle_beta   90.00
_cell.angle_gamma   90.00
#
_symmetry.space_group_name_H-M   'P 1'
#
loop_
_entity.id
_entity.type
_entity.pdbx_description
1 polymer ?
#
loop_
_entity_poly.entity_id
_entity_poly.type
_entity_poly.pdbx_seq_one_letter_code
_entity_poly.pdbx_strand_id
1 'polypeptide(L)'
;MPTPHTKSIVYAIDDDMGVLGSLRFLLETDGFDVRTFRNGADVLKAVAPGQVDCFVIDYKMPNMNGIDLASRLRNLDIAAPIILITGCSDEGISAKAAIVGVHDVLLKPHLEESLAARIRGAIQQHRPCV
;
A
#
# COMPACT_ATOMS: atom_id res chain seq x y z
N MET A 1 -4.18 -28.31 15.29
CA MET A 1 -5.16 -27.74 14.42
C MET A 1 -4.62 -26.51 13.74
N PRO A 2 -4.69 -26.46 12.43
CA PRO A 2 -4.24 -25.26 11.76
C PRO A 2 -5.10 -24.08 12.17
N THR A 3 -4.46 -22.99 12.47
CA THR A 3 -5.19 -21.74 12.66
C THR A 3 -5.87 -21.39 11.36
N PRO A 4 -7.09 -20.89 11.40
CA PRO A 4 -7.70 -20.40 10.18
C PRO A 4 -6.75 -19.39 9.53
N HIS A 5 -6.64 -19.48 8.23
CA HIS A 5 -5.81 -18.53 7.51
C HIS A 5 -6.35 -17.14 7.73
N THR A 6 -5.63 -16.36 8.50
CA THR A 6 -5.92 -14.95 8.56
C THR A 6 -5.50 -14.35 7.23
N LYS A 7 -6.40 -13.63 6.60
CA LYS A 7 -6.09 -12.94 5.37
C LYS A 7 -5.06 -11.86 5.64
N SER A 8 -4.16 -11.65 4.70
CA SER A 8 -3.24 -10.52 4.78
C SER A 8 -4.01 -9.22 4.72
N ILE A 9 -3.66 -8.29 5.57
CA ILE A 9 -4.34 -7.01 5.68
C ILE A 9 -3.65 -5.98 4.82
N VAL A 10 -4.40 -5.40 3.89
CA VAL A 10 -3.92 -4.38 2.97
C VAL A 10 -4.68 -3.08 3.22
N TYR A 11 -3.94 -2.00 3.42
CA TYR A 11 -4.52 -0.66 3.50
C TYR A 11 -4.36 0.00 2.14
N ALA A 12 -5.47 0.39 1.53
CA ALA A 12 -5.49 1.07 0.24
C ALA A 12 -5.88 2.53 0.45
N ILE A 13 -5.06 3.44 -0.03
CA ILE A 13 -5.24 4.87 0.17
C ILE A 13 -5.29 5.60 -1.17
N ASP A 14 -6.41 6.25 -1.44
CA ASP A 14 -6.61 7.03 -2.66
C ASP A 14 -7.74 8.03 -2.38
N ASP A 15 -7.63 9.25 -2.89
CA ASP A 15 -8.66 10.26 -2.69
C ASP A 15 -9.89 10.03 -3.56
N ASP A 16 -9.80 9.16 -4.56
CA ASP A 16 -10.90 8.83 -5.46
C ASP A 16 -11.64 7.60 -4.96
N MET A 17 -12.91 7.79 -4.55
CA MET A 17 -13.73 6.70 -4.02
C MET A 17 -13.98 5.59 -5.03
N GLY A 18 -14.08 5.93 -6.31
CA GLY A 18 -14.26 4.94 -7.37
C GLY A 18 -13.05 4.02 -7.49
N VAL A 19 -11.86 4.61 -7.42
CA VAL A 19 -10.63 3.84 -7.45
C VAL A 19 -10.54 2.93 -6.21
N LEU A 20 -10.86 3.45 -5.04
CA LEU A 20 -10.85 2.65 -3.80
C LEU A 20 -11.80 1.48 -3.88
N GLY A 21 -13.01 1.69 -4.41
CA GLY A 21 -13.98 0.63 -4.56
C GLY A 21 -13.49 -0.47 -5.50
N SER A 22 -12.89 -0.08 -6.60
CA SER A 22 -12.32 -1.03 -7.56
C SER A 22 -11.15 -1.81 -6.98
N LEU A 23 -10.25 -1.13 -6.29
CA LEU A 23 -9.11 -1.78 -5.63
C LEU A 23 -9.59 -2.76 -4.57
N ARG A 24 -10.55 -2.35 -3.77
CA ARG A 24 -11.09 -3.21 -2.72
C ARG A 24 -11.69 -4.48 -3.31
N PHE A 25 -12.53 -4.32 -4.34
CA PHE A 25 -13.13 -5.47 -4.99
C PHE A 25 -12.09 -6.42 -5.56
N LEU A 26 -11.13 -5.87 -6.28
CA LEU A 26 -10.06 -6.64 -6.91
C LEU A 26 -9.25 -7.42 -5.87
N LEU A 27 -8.83 -6.74 -4.83
CA LEU A 27 -7.95 -7.34 -3.83
C LEU A 27 -8.70 -8.31 -2.91
N GLU A 28 -9.94 -8.02 -2.57
CA GLU A 28 -10.75 -8.96 -1.79
C GLU A 28 -11.03 -10.23 -2.58
N THR A 29 -11.21 -10.10 -3.89
CA THR A 29 -11.37 -11.27 -4.77
C THR A 29 -10.12 -12.16 -4.74
N ASP A 30 -8.95 -11.55 -4.57
CA ASP A 30 -7.69 -12.26 -4.46
C ASP A 30 -7.36 -12.73 -3.04
N GLY A 31 -8.26 -12.57 -2.11
CA GLY A 31 -8.12 -13.13 -0.77
C GLY A 31 -7.51 -12.21 0.28
N PHE A 32 -7.40 -10.92 -0.01
CA PHE A 32 -6.89 -9.95 0.98
C PHE A 32 -8.03 -9.38 1.82
N ASP A 33 -7.71 -8.98 3.05
CA ASP A 33 -8.59 -8.17 3.88
C ASP A 33 -8.21 -6.72 3.63
N VAL A 34 -9.09 -5.96 2.99
CA VAL A 34 -8.78 -4.61 2.51
C VAL A 34 -9.47 -3.56 3.34
N ARG A 35 -8.71 -2.59 3.80
CA ARG A 35 -9.21 -1.39 4.47
C ARG A 35 -8.91 -0.20 3.58
N THR A 36 -9.88 0.66 3.35
CA THR A 36 -9.72 1.80 2.45
C THR A 36 -9.75 3.11 3.22
N PHE A 37 -8.91 4.05 2.76
CA PHE A 37 -8.78 5.38 3.34
C PHE A 37 -8.71 6.41 2.23
N ARG A 38 -9.30 7.55 2.44
CA ARG A 38 -9.35 8.61 1.42
C ARG A 38 -8.24 9.63 1.57
N ASN A 39 -7.49 9.58 2.65
CA ASN A 39 -6.39 10.51 2.88
C ASN A 39 -5.40 9.93 3.87
N GLY A 40 -4.22 10.53 3.92
CA GLY A 40 -3.15 10.05 4.78
C GLY A 40 -3.42 10.26 6.26
N ALA A 41 -4.11 11.35 6.61
CA ALA A 41 -4.38 11.66 8.01
C ALA A 41 -5.21 10.56 8.68
N ASP A 42 -6.20 10.02 7.96
CA ASP A 42 -7.02 8.95 8.50
C ASP A 42 -6.22 7.66 8.70
N VAL A 43 -5.29 7.37 7.79
CA VAL A 43 -4.40 6.23 7.95
C VAL A 43 -3.55 6.37 9.21
N LEU A 44 -2.96 7.55 9.39
CA LEU A 44 -2.06 7.80 10.53
C LEU A 44 -2.78 7.68 11.87
N LYS A 45 -4.07 7.98 11.90
CA LYS A 45 -4.88 7.81 13.11
C LYS A 45 -5.23 6.35 13.38
N ALA A 46 -5.34 5.54 12.34
CA ALA A 46 -5.83 4.16 12.45
C ALA A 46 -4.72 3.13 12.58
N VAL A 47 -3.54 3.44 12.07
CA VAL A 47 -2.48 2.44 11.94
C VAL A 47 -1.72 2.22 13.24
N ALA A 48 -1.35 0.96 13.48
CA ALA A 48 -0.44 0.61 14.56
C ALA A 48 0.56 -0.42 14.04
N PRO A 49 1.79 -0.47 14.61
CA PRO A 49 2.78 -1.44 14.18
C PRO A 49 2.25 -2.87 14.26
N GLY A 50 2.54 -3.66 13.23
CA GLY A 50 2.14 -5.06 13.20
C GLY A 50 0.72 -5.35 12.74
N GLN A 51 -0.09 -4.32 12.49
CA GLN A 51 -1.49 -4.51 12.09
C GLN A 51 -1.68 -4.61 10.58
N VAL A 52 -0.75 -4.11 9.79
CA VAL A 52 -0.89 -4.03 8.35
C VAL A 52 0.21 -4.82 7.68
N ASP A 53 -0.16 -5.62 6.68
CA ASP A 53 0.80 -6.43 5.93
C ASP A 53 1.34 -5.70 4.72
N CYS A 54 0.57 -4.81 4.12
CA CYS A 54 1.01 -4.03 2.96
C CYS A 54 0.16 -2.77 2.80
N PHE A 55 0.78 -1.68 2.36
CA PHE A 55 0.09 -0.45 1.99
C PHE A 55 0.11 -0.30 0.48
N VAL A 56 -1.01 0.12 -0.08
CA VAL A 56 -1.13 0.54 -1.48
C VAL A 56 -1.56 1.99 -1.46
N ILE A 57 -0.69 2.89 -1.87
CA ILE A 57 -0.88 4.32 -1.70
C ILE A 57 -0.80 5.04 -3.04
N ASP A 58 -1.83 5.82 -3.35
CA ASP A 58 -1.81 6.69 -4.52
C ASP A 58 -0.84 7.85 -4.25
N TYR A 59 -0.01 8.17 -5.25
CA TYR A 59 0.95 9.26 -5.09
C TYR A 59 0.26 10.61 -4.99
N LYS A 60 -0.68 10.88 -5.92
CA LYS A 60 -1.25 12.21 -6.06
C LYS A 60 -2.51 12.36 -5.21
N MET A 61 -2.35 12.92 -4.04
CA MET A 61 -3.46 13.21 -3.12
C MET A 61 -3.33 14.64 -2.61
N PRO A 62 -4.46 15.32 -2.32
CA PRO A 62 -4.38 16.67 -1.74
C PRO A 62 -3.80 16.63 -0.32
N ASN A 63 -3.12 17.68 0.06
CA ASN A 63 -2.53 17.94 1.38
C ASN A 63 -1.33 17.05 1.73
N MET A 64 -1.40 15.77 1.47
CA MET A 64 -0.31 14.84 1.78
C MET A 64 -0.23 13.83 0.65
N ASN A 65 0.83 13.85 -0.14
CA ASN A 65 0.99 12.89 -1.21
C ASN A 65 1.47 11.54 -0.68
N GLY A 66 1.53 10.54 -1.56
CA GLY A 66 1.88 9.18 -1.14
C GLY A 66 3.27 9.04 -0.57
N ILE A 67 4.22 9.85 -1.03
CA ILE A 67 5.60 9.82 -0.50
C ILE A 67 5.63 10.45 0.89
N ASP A 68 4.89 11.54 1.10
CA ASP A 68 4.76 12.15 2.43
C ASP A 68 4.18 11.16 3.43
N LEU A 69 3.13 10.45 3.02
CA LEU A 69 2.52 9.44 3.89
C LEU A 69 3.50 8.31 4.20
N ALA A 70 4.23 7.83 3.19
CA ALA A 70 5.23 6.78 3.39
C ALA A 70 6.28 7.20 4.41
N SER A 71 6.77 8.44 4.29
CA SER A 71 7.73 8.99 5.22
C SER A 71 7.19 9.01 6.65
N ARG A 72 5.95 9.44 6.82
CA ARG A 72 5.32 9.49 8.14
C ARG A 72 5.10 8.12 8.73
N LEU A 73 4.74 7.14 7.90
CA LEU A 73 4.60 5.76 8.36
C LEU A 73 5.93 5.21 8.87
N ARG A 74 7.02 5.48 8.17
CA ARG A 74 8.35 5.06 8.62
C ARG A 74 8.75 5.73 9.92
N ASN A 75 8.39 6.99 10.10
CA ASN A 75 8.65 7.71 11.35
C ASN A 75 7.87 7.14 12.54
N LEU A 76 6.77 6.44 12.27
CA LEU A 76 6.00 5.75 13.31
C LEU A 76 6.45 4.31 13.51
N ASP A 77 7.59 3.94 12.95
CA ASP A 77 8.14 2.57 13.01
C ASP A 77 7.22 1.54 12.37
N ILE A 78 6.44 1.96 11.39
CA ILE A 78 5.63 1.05 10.60
C ILE A 78 6.52 0.52 9.48
N ALA A 79 6.84 -0.76 9.52
CA ALA A 79 7.79 -1.38 8.60
C ALA A 79 7.15 -2.11 7.43
N ALA A 80 5.84 -2.26 7.42
CA ALA A 80 5.15 -3.00 6.35
C ALA A 80 5.48 -2.43 4.97
N PRO A 81 5.59 -3.28 3.94
CA PRO A 81 5.94 -2.81 2.60
C PRO A 81 4.88 -1.86 2.04
N ILE A 82 5.35 -0.88 1.29
CA ILE A 82 4.51 0.14 0.66
C ILE A 82 4.66 0.04 -0.84
N ILE A 83 3.52 -0.07 -1.53
CA ILE A 83 3.47 0.01 -2.98
C ILE A 83 2.84 1.34 -3.33
N LEU A 84 3.59 2.17 -4.04
CA LEU A 84 3.12 3.47 -4.48
C LEU A 84 2.55 3.37 -5.89
N ILE A 85 1.39 3.95 -6.10
CA ILE A 85 0.74 3.95 -7.40
C ILE A 85 0.75 5.37 -7.93
N THR A 86 1.20 5.54 -9.17
CA THR A 86 1.23 6.86 -9.80
C THR A 86 0.79 6.77 -11.26
N GLY A 87 0.15 7.83 -11.73
CA GLY A 87 -0.19 7.96 -13.15
C GLY A 87 0.91 8.59 -13.98
N CYS A 88 2.01 8.95 -13.34
CA CYS A 88 3.09 9.68 -13.99
C CYS A 88 4.40 8.90 -13.92
N SER A 89 5.01 8.68 -15.08
CA SER A 89 6.33 8.06 -15.17
C SER A 89 7.40 9.12 -14.95
N ASP A 90 7.85 9.24 -13.70
CA ASP A 90 8.82 10.25 -13.32
C ASP A 90 9.91 9.60 -12.47
N GLU A 91 11.15 9.67 -12.95
CA GLU A 91 12.28 9.13 -12.22
C GLU A 91 12.48 9.79 -10.86
N GLY A 92 12.09 11.06 -10.74
CA GLY A 92 12.15 11.77 -9.47
C GLY A 92 11.24 11.16 -8.42
N ILE A 93 10.06 10.69 -8.83
CA ILE A 93 9.13 10.02 -7.91
C ILE A 93 9.73 8.71 -7.43
N SER A 94 10.29 7.91 -8.34
CA SER A 94 10.91 6.64 -7.98
C SER A 94 12.08 6.82 -7.03
N ALA A 95 12.91 7.83 -7.28
CA ALA A 95 14.07 8.12 -6.42
C ALA A 95 13.61 8.56 -5.02
N LYS A 96 12.63 9.45 -4.92
CA LYS A 96 12.09 9.90 -3.64
C LYS A 96 11.41 8.77 -2.89
N ALA A 97 10.68 7.92 -3.60
CA ALA A 97 10.02 6.78 -3.02
C ALA A 97 11.03 5.81 -2.40
N ALA A 98 12.13 5.54 -3.10
CA ALA A 98 13.17 4.67 -2.58
C ALA A 98 13.79 5.22 -1.30
N ILE A 99 14.00 6.54 -1.24
CA ILE A 99 14.59 7.19 -0.06
C ILE A 99 13.72 6.98 1.18
N VAL A 100 12.40 7.03 1.04
CA VAL A 100 11.50 6.85 2.17
C VAL A 100 11.10 5.40 2.40
N GLY A 101 11.73 4.46 1.69
CA GLY A 101 11.51 3.03 1.93
C GLY A 101 10.27 2.44 1.28
N VAL A 102 9.82 3.00 0.17
CA VAL A 102 8.76 2.40 -0.64
C VAL A 102 9.31 1.15 -1.32
N HIS A 103 8.56 0.06 -1.25
CA HIS A 103 9.00 -1.21 -1.82
C HIS A 103 8.92 -1.23 -3.34
N ASP A 104 7.87 -0.67 -3.91
CA ASP A 104 7.64 -0.73 -5.36
C ASP A 104 6.82 0.48 -5.80
N VAL A 105 6.99 0.88 -7.05
CA VAL A 105 6.21 1.96 -7.66
C VAL A 105 5.56 1.39 -8.92
N LEU A 106 4.24 1.45 -8.99
CA LEU A 106 3.48 0.94 -10.13
C LEU A 106 2.80 2.08 -10.87
N LEU A 107 2.78 1.96 -12.19
CA LEU A 107 2.14 2.94 -13.06
C LEU A 107 0.70 2.55 -13.37
N LYS A 108 -0.22 3.50 -13.26
CA LYS A 108 -1.56 3.33 -13.79
C LYS A 108 -1.48 3.34 -15.33
N PRO A 109 -2.36 2.65 -16.03
CA PRO A 109 -3.52 1.87 -15.60
C PRO A 109 -3.25 0.37 -15.45
N HIS A 110 -2.03 -0.07 -15.57
CA HIS A 110 -1.70 -1.51 -15.63
C HIS A 110 -1.65 -2.23 -14.28
N LEU A 111 -2.12 -1.60 -13.21
CA LEU A 111 -2.04 -2.21 -11.88
C LEU A 111 -2.94 -3.42 -11.70
N GLU A 112 -4.04 -3.50 -12.43
CA GLU A 112 -5.02 -4.58 -12.23
C GLU A 112 -4.43 -5.96 -12.47
N GLU A 113 -3.54 -6.08 -13.42
CA GLU A 113 -2.97 -7.36 -13.82
C GLU A 113 -1.88 -7.86 -12.85
N SER A 114 -1.21 -6.95 -12.16
CA SER A 114 -0.03 -7.31 -11.39
C SER A 114 -0.07 -6.90 -9.93
N LEU A 115 -1.05 -6.10 -9.51
CA LEU A 115 -1.05 -5.55 -8.17
C LEU A 115 -1.08 -6.61 -7.07
N ALA A 116 -1.97 -7.59 -7.18
CA ALA A 116 -2.07 -8.65 -6.17
C ALA A 116 -0.78 -9.46 -6.08
N ALA A 117 -0.16 -9.77 -7.22
CA ALA A 117 1.11 -10.49 -7.24
C ALA A 117 2.23 -9.66 -6.60
N ARG A 118 2.26 -8.34 -6.86
CA ARG A 118 3.24 -7.45 -6.26
C ARG A 118 3.06 -7.35 -4.75
N ILE A 119 1.82 -7.28 -4.30
CA ILE A 119 1.52 -7.27 -2.86
C ILE A 119 2.00 -8.56 -2.21
N ARG A 120 1.69 -9.71 -2.79
CA ARG A 120 2.13 -11.01 -2.25
C ARG A 120 3.65 -11.11 -2.19
N GLY A 121 4.32 -10.68 -3.26
CA GLY A 121 5.78 -10.67 -3.30
C GLY A 121 6.37 -9.75 -2.25
N ALA A 122 5.81 -8.57 -2.07
CA ALA A 122 6.28 -7.61 -1.08
C ALA A 122 6.12 -8.16 0.33
N ILE A 123 4.99 -8.77 0.63
CA ILE A 123 4.75 -9.37 1.95
C ILE A 123 5.73 -10.49 2.21
N GLN A 124 5.96 -11.37 1.24
CA GLN A 124 6.91 -12.47 1.39
C GLN A 124 8.34 -11.98 1.61
N GLN A 125 8.77 -10.96 0.87
CA GLN A 125 10.11 -10.41 1.03
C GLN A 125 10.30 -9.72 2.36
N HIS A 126 9.24 -9.14 2.89
CA HIS A 126 9.30 -8.45 4.18
C HIS A 126 9.37 -9.44 5.34
N ARG A 127 8.70 -10.59 5.22
CA ARG A 127 8.71 -11.60 6.28
C ARG A 127 10.05 -12.32 6.30
N PRO A 128 10.71 -12.39 7.46
CA PRO A 128 11.95 -13.15 7.54
C PRO A 128 11.67 -14.62 7.23
N CYS A 129 12.57 -15.20 6.50
CA CYS A 129 12.52 -16.62 6.23
C CYS A 129 12.94 -17.36 7.49
N VAL A 130 12.08 -18.14 8.02
CA VAL A 130 12.37 -18.90 9.25
C VAL A 130 12.80 -20.30 8.89
#